data_b82321de31de6da3d456251e1ce3ac08
#
_entry.id   b82321de31de6da3d456251e1ce3ac08
#
_cell.length_a   1.000
_cell.length_b   1.000
_cell.length_c   1.000
_cell.angle_alpha   90.00
_cell.angle_beta   90.00
_cell.angle_gamma   90.00
#
_symmetry.space_group_name_H-M   'P 1'
#
loop_
_entity.id
_entity.type
_entity.pdbx_description
1 polymer ?
#
loop_
_entity_poly.entity_id
_entity_poly.type
_entity_poly.pdbx_seq_one_letter_code
_entity_poly.pdbx_strand_id
1 'polypeptide(L)'
;MKNISVYLLVFCCLLFASCAQKHLIKGNYDKALAISVNKLKKNPDNEKYINILKESYTKANTRDNEKITFFKQEGQPDKWDEILVHYESLKRRQLLVRSLPEIPNGITFVDYNQEIIASKQKAAAYFYANGEKLLQQGGRENARNAYNDFLKIKPLFETYKDVDEKINEALLAGRTAVLFRLKNRTELIIPEGFERELLRMTVDDLNRKWVQFYLNEQPNAVYDYVVYFNLENIVVSPEKLKNTQYTDTKKVRDGWDYVLDKNGNVMKDTTGNDIKIEKYKTLTCDVLETQMFKSARVSGTVDFFEATTKEMIFSQPLFSEAVFNHFYAQIRGDIHAISEQTKEKLNCQPIPFPPSEELILQAADLLKFRIKDVVKTNATRFY
;
A
#
# COMPACT_ATOMS: atom_id res chain seq x y z
N MET A 1 -54.92 -32.60 16.08
CA MET A 1 -53.87 -33.34 15.34
C MET A 1 -53.87 -33.12 13.82
N LYS A 2 -54.92 -32.59 13.20
CA LYS A 2 -55.00 -32.34 11.74
C LYS A 2 -54.20 -31.12 11.24
N ASN A 3 -53.95 -30.11 12.09
CA ASN A 3 -53.28 -28.86 11.67
C ASN A 3 -51.77 -28.94 11.70
N ILE A 4 -51.15 -29.85 12.45
CA ILE A 4 -49.68 -30.01 12.50
C ILE A 4 -49.16 -30.65 11.22
N SER A 5 -49.93 -31.53 10.58
CA SER A 5 -49.55 -32.20 9.31
C SER A 5 -49.52 -31.22 8.13
N VAL A 6 -50.41 -30.20 8.15
CA VAL A 6 -50.45 -29.17 7.06
C VAL A 6 -49.27 -28.21 7.21
N TYR A 7 -48.89 -27.80 8.43
CA TYR A 7 -47.70 -26.94 8.64
C TYR A 7 -46.39 -27.68 8.33
N LEU A 8 -46.30 -28.98 8.61
CA LEU A 8 -45.13 -29.80 8.26
C LEU A 8 -44.99 -29.94 6.73
N LEU A 9 -46.12 -30.06 5.99
CA LEU A 9 -46.15 -30.16 4.54
C LEU A 9 -45.74 -28.85 3.88
N VAL A 10 -46.20 -27.71 4.40
CA VAL A 10 -45.83 -26.37 3.92
C VAL A 10 -44.36 -26.07 4.23
N PHE A 11 -43.85 -26.48 5.40
CA PHE A 11 -42.44 -26.31 5.78
C PHE A 11 -41.50 -27.19 4.94
N CYS A 12 -41.92 -28.42 4.59
CA CYS A 12 -41.16 -29.28 3.65
C CYS A 12 -41.09 -28.70 2.24
N CYS A 13 -42.12 -28.04 1.74
CA CYS A 13 -42.12 -27.39 0.42
C CYS A 13 -41.11 -26.20 0.34
N LEU A 14 -40.82 -25.52 1.47
CA LEU A 14 -39.85 -24.41 1.51
C LEU A 14 -38.38 -24.86 1.48
N LEU A 15 -38.09 -26.13 1.83
CA LEU A 15 -36.72 -26.66 1.84
C LEU A 15 -36.18 -27.11 0.46
N PHE A 16 -37.02 -27.20 -0.57
CA PHE A 16 -36.64 -27.67 -1.90
C PHE A 16 -36.43 -26.56 -2.94
N ALA A 17 -36.41 -25.27 -2.53
CA ALA A 17 -36.04 -24.23 -3.47
C ALA A 17 -34.53 -24.37 -3.81
N SER A 18 -34.20 -24.93 -5.00
CA SER A 18 -32.81 -25.03 -5.46
C SER A 18 -32.19 -23.63 -5.47
N CYS A 19 -30.86 -23.57 -5.31
CA CYS A 19 -30.13 -22.29 -5.36
C CYS A 19 -30.44 -21.52 -6.67
N ALA A 20 -30.61 -22.23 -7.79
CA ALA A 20 -31.02 -21.65 -9.08
C ALA A 20 -32.42 -21.01 -9.00
N GLN A 21 -33.39 -21.70 -8.40
CA GLN A 21 -34.77 -21.17 -8.25
C GLN A 21 -34.81 -19.91 -7.37
N LYS A 22 -34.03 -19.87 -6.29
CA LYS A 22 -33.91 -18.67 -5.45
C LYS A 22 -33.37 -17.46 -6.24
N HIS A 23 -32.37 -17.69 -7.09
CA HIS A 23 -31.81 -16.64 -7.97
C HIS A 23 -32.81 -16.19 -9.02
N LEU A 24 -33.56 -17.12 -9.63
CA LEU A 24 -34.60 -16.80 -10.61
C LEU A 24 -35.69 -15.89 -10.02
N ILE A 25 -36.23 -16.26 -8.83
CA ILE A 25 -37.23 -15.47 -8.12
C ILE A 25 -36.72 -14.08 -7.73
N LYS A 26 -35.44 -13.97 -7.37
CA LYS A 26 -34.80 -12.68 -7.03
C LYS A 26 -34.44 -11.82 -8.26
N GLY A 27 -34.74 -12.24 -9.47
CA GLY A 27 -34.39 -11.52 -10.70
C GLY A 27 -32.92 -11.63 -11.11
N ASN A 28 -32.14 -12.48 -10.41
CA ASN A 28 -30.73 -12.74 -10.74
C ASN A 28 -30.63 -13.81 -11.85
N TYR A 29 -31.18 -13.50 -13.02
CA TYR A 29 -31.38 -14.45 -14.13
C TYR A 29 -30.08 -15.06 -14.63
N ASP A 30 -29.01 -14.29 -14.80
CA ASP A 30 -27.71 -14.79 -15.27
C ASP A 30 -27.12 -15.83 -14.31
N LYS A 31 -27.30 -15.64 -13.02
CA LYS A 31 -26.83 -16.58 -11.99
C LYS A 31 -27.66 -17.85 -11.94
N ALA A 32 -29.00 -17.72 -12.11
CA ALA A 32 -29.92 -18.86 -12.22
C ALA A 32 -29.58 -19.70 -13.45
N LEU A 33 -29.33 -19.06 -14.60
CA LEU A 33 -28.92 -19.68 -15.85
C LEU A 33 -27.60 -20.45 -15.69
N ALA A 34 -26.57 -19.82 -15.15
CA ALA A 34 -25.26 -20.44 -14.98
C ALA A 34 -25.32 -21.69 -14.06
N ILE A 35 -26.08 -21.63 -12.95
CA ILE A 35 -26.29 -22.79 -12.07
C ILE A 35 -27.03 -23.90 -12.82
N SER A 36 -28.06 -23.57 -13.58
CA SER A 36 -28.86 -24.55 -14.35
C SER A 36 -28.00 -25.24 -15.41
N VAL A 37 -27.19 -24.49 -16.16
CA VAL A 37 -26.22 -25.07 -17.14
C VAL A 37 -25.27 -26.03 -16.46
N ASN A 38 -24.68 -25.66 -15.31
CA ASN A 38 -23.75 -26.52 -14.58
C ASN A 38 -24.41 -27.82 -14.06
N LYS A 39 -25.71 -27.79 -13.74
CA LYS A 39 -26.47 -28.96 -13.33
C LYS A 39 -26.83 -29.85 -14.52
N LEU A 40 -27.24 -29.24 -15.63
CA LEU A 40 -27.60 -29.95 -16.87
C LEU A 40 -26.39 -30.59 -17.56
N LYS A 41 -25.19 -30.05 -17.42
CA LYS A 41 -23.95 -30.72 -17.86
C LYS A 41 -23.73 -32.08 -17.18
N LYS A 42 -24.25 -32.28 -15.95
CA LYS A 42 -24.11 -33.51 -15.17
C LYS A 42 -25.33 -34.42 -15.33
N ASN A 43 -26.49 -33.86 -15.54
CA ASN A 43 -27.76 -34.57 -15.72
C ASN A 43 -28.60 -33.81 -16.74
N PRO A 44 -28.49 -34.10 -18.06
CA PRO A 44 -29.15 -33.38 -19.14
C PRO A 44 -30.68 -33.41 -19.07
N ASP A 45 -31.28 -34.51 -18.59
CA ASP A 45 -32.72 -34.76 -18.58
C ASP A 45 -33.43 -34.16 -17.34
N ASN A 46 -32.73 -33.36 -16.53
CA ASN A 46 -33.34 -32.83 -15.30
C ASN A 46 -34.32 -31.69 -15.62
N GLU A 47 -35.62 -32.05 -15.75
CA GLU A 47 -36.70 -31.15 -16.12
C GLU A 47 -36.76 -29.87 -15.27
N LYS A 48 -36.48 -29.97 -13.97
CA LYS A 48 -36.45 -28.80 -13.06
C LYS A 48 -35.43 -27.76 -13.54
N TYR A 49 -34.22 -28.17 -13.86
CA TYR A 49 -33.19 -27.25 -14.32
C TYR A 49 -33.37 -26.82 -15.77
N ILE A 50 -34.00 -27.65 -16.61
CA ILE A 50 -34.43 -27.29 -17.96
C ILE A 50 -35.40 -26.11 -17.88
N ASN A 51 -36.43 -26.18 -17.02
CA ASN A 51 -37.43 -25.12 -16.86
C ASN A 51 -36.81 -23.83 -16.30
N ILE A 52 -35.94 -23.91 -15.26
CA ILE A 52 -35.23 -22.75 -14.72
C ILE A 52 -34.33 -22.11 -15.79
N LEU A 53 -33.63 -22.92 -16.59
CA LEU A 53 -32.76 -22.45 -17.66
C LEU A 53 -33.59 -21.67 -18.70
N LYS A 54 -34.66 -22.25 -19.21
CA LYS A 54 -35.55 -21.61 -20.20
C LYS A 54 -36.08 -20.28 -19.71
N GLU A 55 -36.65 -20.28 -18.48
CA GLU A 55 -37.21 -19.06 -17.87
C GLU A 55 -36.15 -17.98 -17.63
N SER A 56 -35.02 -18.35 -17.06
CA SER A 56 -33.94 -17.40 -16.77
C SER A 56 -33.33 -16.86 -18.08
N TYR A 57 -33.14 -17.69 -19.09
CA TYR A 57 -32.63 -17.27 -20.39
C TYR A 57 -33.58 -16.27 -21.05
N THR A 58 -34.90 -16.59 -21.14
CA THR A 58 -35.90 -15.70 -21.70
C THR A 58 -35.95 -14.37 -20.96
N LYS A 59 -36.12 -14.38 -19.63
CA LYS A 59 -36.24 -13.15 -18.83
C LYS A 59 -34.99 -12.28 -18.90
N ALA A 60 -33.78 -12.88 -18.86
CA ALA A 60 -32.56 -12.14 -19.02
C ALA A 60 -32.42 -11.47 -20.39
N ASN A 61 -32.77 -12.22 -21.47
CA ASN A 61 -32.69 -11.69 -22.83
C ASN A 61 -33.72 -10.61 -23.09
N THR A 62 -34.97 -10.79 -22.62
CA THR A 62 -36.04 -9.77 -22.73
C THR A 62 -35.59 -8.48 -22.06
N ARG A 63 -35.08 -8.54 -20.80
CA ARG A 63 -34.60 -7.38 -20.06
C ARG A 63 -33.50 -6.62 -20.82
N ASP A 64 -32.52 -7.33 -21.39
CA ASP A 64 -31.43 -6.67 -22.09
C ASP A 64 -31.86 -6.12 -23.46
N ASN A 65 -32.75 -6.79 -24.17
CA ASN A 65 -33.32 -6.27 -25.41
C ASN A 65 -34.19 -5.02 -25.17
N GLU A 66 -34.97 -4.99 -24.09
CA GLU A 66 -35.73 -3.80 -23.68
C GLU A 66 -34.82 -2.62 -23.41
N LYS A 67 -33.71 -2.83 -22.69
CA LYS A 67 -32.71 -1.79 -22.43
C LYS A 67 -32.03 -1.32 -23.71
N ILE A 68 -31.62 -2.23 -24.58
CA ILE A 68 -31.04 -1.88 -25.89
C ILE A 68 -32.01 -1.01 -26.69
N THR A 69 -33.28 -1.40 -26.73
CA THR A 69 -34.33 -0.66 -27.45
C THR A 69 -34.52 0.72 -26.86
N PHE A 70 -34.58 0.81 -25.52
CA PHE A 70 -34.70 2.07 -24.81
C PHE A 70 -33.55 3.03 -25.14
N PHE A 71 -32.28 2.59 -24.96
CA PHE A 71 -31.12 3.42 -25.28
C PHE A 71 -31.00 3.84 -26.73
N LYS A 72 -31.42 2.95 -27.66
CA LYS A 72 -31.47 3.30 -29.08
C LYS A 72 -32.55 4.35 -29.40
N GLN A 73 -33.67 4.31 -28.68
CA GLN A 73 -34.77 5.30 -28.85
C GLN A 73 -34.39 6.66 -28.27
N GLU A 74 -33.66 6.67 -27.13
CA GLU A 74 -33.13 7.92 -26.57
C GLU A 74 -32.14 8.61 -27.51
N GLY A 75 -31.44 7.85 -28.35
CA GLY A 75 -30.53 8.38 -29.37
C GLY A 75 -29.29 9.09 -28.80
N GLN A 76 -29.00 8.93 -27.51
CA GLN A 76 -27.84 9.55 -26.86
C GLN A 76 -26.53 8.86 -27.27
N PRO A 77 -25.56 9.60 -27.85
CA PRO A 77 -24.32 9.00 -28.36
C PRO A 77 -23.43 8.37 -27.26
N ASP A 78 -23.57 8.80 -26.02
CA ASP A 78 -22.82 8.29 -24.85
C ASP A 78 -23.33 6.93 -24.36
N LYS A 79 -24.43 6.39 -24.93
CA LYS A 79 -25.04 5.11 -24.52
C LYS A 79 -24.57 3.89 -25.33
N TRP A 80 -23.66 4.07 -26.29
CA TRP A 80 -23.25 2.96 -27.14
C TRP A 80 -22.38 1.93 -26.44
N ASP A 81 -21.65 2.29 -25.41
CA ASP A 81 -20.90 1.35 -24.53
C ASP A 81 -21.86 0.50 -23.68
N GLU A 82 -22.93 1.10 -23.13
CA GLU A 82 -23.97 0.36 -22.39
C GLU A 82 -24.72 -0.61 -23.33
N ILE A 83 -25.10 -0.17 -24.57
CA ILE A 83 -25.71 -1.02 -25.59
C ILE A 83 -24.79 -2.21 -25.91
N LEU A 84 -23.48 -1.96 -26.06
CA LEU A 84 -22.48 -3.01 -26.32
C LEU A 84 -22.48 -4.06 -25.21
N VAL A 85 -22.42 -3.63 -23.91
CA VAL A 85 -22.45 -4.53 -22.75
C VAL A 85 -23.69 -5.44 -22.78
N HIS A 86 -24.85 -4.92 -23.18
CA HIS A 86 -26.08 -5.73 -23.31
C HIS A 86 -25.97 -6.75 -24.43
N TYR A 87 -25.49 -6.36 -25.62
CA TYR A 87 -25.28 -7.31 -26.72
C TYR A 87 -24.24 -8.39 -26.38
N GLU A 88 -23.14 -8.04 -25.74
CA GLU A 88 -22.14 -9.00 -25.28
C GLU A 88 -22.73 -9.96 -24.22
N SER A 89 -23.64 -9.48 -23.38
CA SER A 89 -24.34 -10.31 -22.38
C SER A 89 -25.31 -11.31 -23.08
N LEU A 90 -26.05 -10.87 -24.10
CA LEU A 90 -26.86 -11.75 -24.90
C LEU A 90 -26.03 -12.84 -25.57
N LYS A 91 -24.92 -12.49 -26.22
CA LYS A 91 -24.00 -13.44 -26.86
C LYS A 91 -23.39 -14.43 -25.86
N ARG A 92 -22.91 -13.93 -24.70
CA ARG A 92 -22.34 -14.77 -23.64
C ARG A 92 -23.32 -15.79 -23.10
N ARG A 93 -24.62 -15.43 -22.92
CA ARG A 93 -25.66 -16.37 -22.49
C ARG A 93 -25.88 -17.48 -23.54
N GLN A 94 -25.90 -17.14 -24.82
CA GLN A 94 -25.99 -18.13 -25.87
C GLN A 94 -24.82 -19.09 -25.89
N LEU A 95 -23.59 -18.60 -25.75
CA LEU A 95 -22.38 -19.43 -25.65
C LEU A 95 -22.45 -20.38 -24.45
N LEU A 96 -22.95 -19.88 -23.32
CA LEU A 96 -23.12 -20.69 -22.12
C LEU A 96 -24.11 -21.83 -22.33
N VAL A 97 -25.28 -21.55 -22.96
CA VAL A 97 -26.28 -22.56 -23.26
C VAL A 97 -25.78 -23.54 -24.32
N ARG A 98 -25.06 -23.09 -25.34
CA ARG A 98 -24.45 -23.96 -26.39
C ARG A 98 -23.39 -24.92 -25.82
N SER A 99 -22.86 -24.67 -24.59
CA SER A 99 -21.94 -25.57 -23.96
C SER A 99 -22.59 -26.80 -23.30
N LEU A 100 -23.92 -26.92 -23.39
CA LEU A 100 -24.65 -28.12 -22.96
C LEU A 100 -24.47 -29.27 -23.94
N PRO A 101 -24.41 -30.53 -23.48
CA PRO A 101 -24.38 -31.70 -24.32
C PRO A 101 -25.62 -31.78 -25.23
N GLU A 102 -26.77 -31.42 -24.68
CA GLU A 102 -28.07 -31.37 -25.39
C GLU A 102 -28.75 -30.03 -25.07
N ILE A 103 -29.18 -29.34 -26.13
CA ILE A 103 -29.84 -28.03 -26.02
C ILE A 103 -31.33 -28.26 -25.83
N PRO A 104 -31.91 -27.76 -24.71
CA PRO A 104 -33.36 -27.91 -24.49
C PRO A 104 -34.21 -27.25 -25.59
N ASN A 105 -35.25 -27.96 -26.04
CA ASN A 105 -36.17 -27.44 -27.05
C ASN A 105 -36.77 -26.07 -26.68
N GLY A 106 -36.98 -25.20 -27.69
CA GLY A 106 -37.59 -23.86 -27.52
C GLY A 106 -36.59 -22.76 -27.14
N ILE A 107 -35.28 -23.02 -27.17
CA ILE A 107 -34.25 -21.98 -27.10
C ILE A 107 -33.85 -21.55 -28.51
N THR A 108 -33.95 -20.25 -28.77
CA THR A 108 -33.51 -19.64 -30.03
C THR A 108 -32.19 -18.92 -29.84
N PHE A 109 -31.36 -18.98 -30.88
CA PHE A 109 -30.10 -18.28 -30.95
C PHE A 109 -30.13 -17.22 -32.03
N VAL A 110 -29.62 -16.02 -31.71
CA VAL A 110 -29.53 -14.90 -32.65
C VAL A 110 -28.06 -14.54 -32.83
N ASP A 111 -27.63 -14.24 -34.04
CA ASP A 111 -26.27 -13.74 -34.26
C ASP A 111 -26.21 -12.23 -33.97
N TYR A 112 -25.52 -11.85 -32.94
CA TYR A 112 -25.31 -10.46 -32.53
C TYR A 112 -23.93 -9.90 -32.93
N ASN A 113 -23.20 -10.57 -33.83
CA ASN A 113 -21.85 -10.15 -34.17
C ASN A 113 -21.82 -8.78 -34.86
N GLN A 114 -22.75 -8.53 -35.77
CA GLN A 114 -22.83 -7.25 -36.46
C GLN A 114 -23.20 -6.10 -35.53
N GLU A 115 -24.17 -6.33 -34.64
CA GLU A 115 -24.60 -5.35 -33.64
C GLU A 115 -23.48 -5.03 -32.65
N ILE A 116 -22.70 -6.01 -32.22
CA ILE A 116 -21.55 -5.84 -31.36
C ILE A 116 -20.47 -5.00 -32.06
N ILE A 117 -20.13 -5.32 -33.32
CA ILE A 117 -19.17 -4.55 -34.12
C ILE A 117 -19.63 -3.11 -34.29
N ALA A 118 -20.90 -2.91 -34.70
CA ALA A 118 -21.46 -1.57 -34.90
C ALA A 118 -21.51 -0.76 -33.60
N SER A 119 -21.82 -1.40 -32.45
CA SER A 119 -21.84 -0.74 -31.16
C SER A 119 -20.43 -0.36 -30.71
N LYS A 120 -19.41 -1.23 -30.90
CA LYS A 120 -18.01 -0.92 -30.65
C LYS A 120 -17.52 0.29 -31.45
N GLN A 121 -17.83 0.33 -32.74
CA GLN A 121 -17.47 1.44 -33.64
C GLN A 121 -18.09 2.76 -33.18
N LYS A 122 -19.36 2.76 -32.82
CA LYS A 122 -20.09 3.96 -32.36
C LYS A 122 -19.61 4.43 -31.00
N ALA A 123 -19.34 3.52 -30.04
CA ALA A 123 -18.78 3.84 -28.74
C ALA A 123 -17.40 4.47 -28.90
N ALA A 124 -16.52 3.85 -29.69
CA ALA A 124 -15.17 4.39 -29.94
C ALA A 124 -15.19 5.76 -30.61
N ALA A 125 -16.06 5.94 -31.60
CA ALA A 125 -16.23 7.22 -32.29
C ALA A 125 -16.69 8.33 -31.32
N TYR A 126 -17.64 8.02 -30.44
CA TYR A 126 -18.12 8.95 -29.44
C TYR A 126 -17.01 9.34 -28.44
N PHE A 127 -16.36 8.35 -27.82
CA PHE A 127 -15.29 8.63 -26.83
C PHE A 127 -14.13 9.39 -27.46
N TYR A 128 -13.78 9.08 -28.70
CA TYR A 128 -12.74 9.80 -29.43
C TYR A 128 -13.11 11.28 -29.65
N ALA A 129 -14.30 11.52 -30.21
CA ALA A 129 -14.77 12.88 -30.48
C ALA A 129 -14.98 13.71 -29.20
N ASN A 130 -15.49 13.10 -28.13
CA ASN A 130 -15.65 13.77 -26.85
C ASN A 130 -14.30 14.07 -26.20
N GLY A 131 -13.35 13.14 -26.25
CA GLY A 131 -11.98 13.36 -25.77
C GLY A 131 -11.26 14.50 -26.51
N GLU A 132 -11.37 14.57 -27.84
CA GLU A 132 -10.84 15.70 -28.64
C GLU A 132 -11.50 17.03 -28.23
N LYS A 133 -12.82 17.06 -28.11
CA LYS A 133 -13.56 18.24 -27.68
C LYS A 133 -13.10 18.73 -26.30
N LEU A 134 -12.91 17.83 -25.34
CA LEU A 134 -12.45 18.15 -23.99
C LEU A 134 -11.02 18.70 -24.02
N LEU A 135 -10.12 18.14 -24.82
CA LEU A 135 -8.77 18.68 -24.99
C LEU A 135 -8.78 20.09 -25.60
N GLN A 136 -9.62 20.33 -26.60
CA GLN A 136 -9.78 21.66 -27.22
C GLN A 136 -10.35 22.70 -26.26
N GLN A 137 -11.23 22.31 -25.35
CA GLN A 137 -11.74 23.19 -24.29
C GLN A 137 -10.65 23.64 -23.31
N GLY A 138 -9.58 22.87 -23.23
CA GLY A 138 -8.48 23.12 -22.32
C GLY A 138 -8.83 22.94 -20.86
N GLY A 139 -7.85 23.20 -20.01
CA GLY A 139 -7.99 23.01 -18.57
C GLY A 139 -7.69 21.58 -18.12
N ARG A 140 -7.19 21.49 -16.89
CA ARG A 140 -6.66 20.24 -16.36
C ARG A 140 -7.73 19.17 -16.16
N GLU A 141 -8.89 19.56 -15.68
CA GLU A 141 -10.01 18.65 -15.45
C GLU A 141 -10.53 18.06 -16.77
N ASN A 142 -10.69 18.91 -17.80
CA ASN A 142 -11.06 18.47 -19.13
C ASN A 142 -10.04 17.50 -19.74
N ALA A 143 -8.75 17.78 -19.56
CA ALA A 143 -7.68 16.87 -20.00
C ALA A 143 -7.74 15.50 -19.29
N ARG A 144 -8.04 15.47 -18.00
CA ARG A 144 -8.23 14.22 -17.23
C ARG A 144 -9.46 13.45 -17.70
N ASN A 145 -10.55 14.14 -18.02
CA ASN A 145 -11.75 13.54 -18.56
C ASN A 145 -11.51 13.01 -19.98
N ALA A 146 -10.80 13.76 -20.83
CA ALA A 146 -10.37 13.31 -22.16
C ALA A 146 -9.52 12.04 -22.09
N TYR A 147 -8.54 12.01 -21.17
CA TYR A 147 -7.74 10.82 -20.92
C TYR A 147 -8.58 9.59 -20.60
N ASN A 148 -9.60 9.74 -19.75
CA ASN A 148 -10.48 8.64 -19.39
C ASN A 148 -11.34 8.17 -20.57
N ASP A 149 -11.79 9.09 -21.42
CA ASP A 149 -12.56 8.73 -22.63
C ASP A 149 -11.70 8.00 -23.65
N PHE A 150 -10.49 8.47 -23.93
CA PHE A 150 -9.58 7.76 -24.83
C PHE A 150 -9.20 6.37 -24.30
N LEU A 151 -9.07 6.18 -22.99
CA LEU A 151 -8.81 4.88 -22.38
C LEU A 151 -9.96 3.90 -22.57
N LYS A 152 -11.22 4.35 -22.65
CA LYS A 152 -12.38 3.49 -22.91
C LYS A 152 -12.34 2.87 -24.31
N ILE A 153 -11.56 3.44 -25.23
CA ILE A 153 -11.41 2.91 -26.60
C ILE A 153 -10.50 1.67 -26.63
N LYS A 154 -9.47 1.61 -25.79
CA LYS A 154 -8.45 0.53 -25.78
C LYS A 154 -9.04 -0.89 -25.67
N PRO A 155 -10.04 -1.18 -24.80
CA PRO A 155 -10.66 -2.49 -24.75
C PRO A 155 -11.57 -2.79 -25.95
N LEU A 156 -11.96 -1.79 -26.76
CA LEU A 156 -12.81 -1.96 -27.92
C LEU A 156 -12.02 -2.31 -29.17
N PHE A 157 -10.84 -1.67 -29.33
CA PHE A 157 -9.93 -1.82 -30.46
C PHE A 157 -8.48 -1.79 -30.01
N GLU A 158 -7.67 -2.71 -30.49
CA GLU A 158 -6.23 -2.73 -30.23
C GLU A 158 -5.55 -1.48 -30.80
N THR A 159 -5.91 -1.10 -32.02
CA THR A 159 -5.51 0.12 -32.71
C THR A 159 -6.74 0.91 -33.15
N TYR A 160 -6.79 2.20 -32.81
CA TYR A 160 -7.85 3.10 -33.24
C TYR A 160 -7.31 4.50 -33.45
N LYS A 161 -7.20 4.94 -34.71
CA LYS A 161 -6.62 6.23 -35.08
C LYS A 161 -5.29 6.47 -34.30
N ASP A 162 -5.09 7.67 -33.80
CA ASP A 162 -3.97 8.14 -32.99
C ASP A 162 -4.27 8.14 -31.46
N VAL A 163 -5.13 7.23 -31.01
CA VAL A 163 -5.64 7.23 -29.62
C VAL A 163 -4.53 7.13 -28.58
N ASP A 164 -3.43 6.44 -28.86
CA ASP A 164 -2.29 6.33 -27.93
C ASP A 164 -1.54 7.66 -27.79
N GLU A 165 -1.41 8.41 -28.86
CA GLU A 165 -0.87 9.76 -28.84
C GLU A 165 -1.78 10.71 -28.07
N LYS A 166 -3.10 10.62 -28.28
CA LYS A 166 -4.12 11.40 -27.57
C LYS A 166 -4.17 11.08 -26.08
N ILE A 167 -4.00 9.82 -25.68
CA ILE A 167 -3.86 9.44 -24.26
C ILE A 167 -2.66 10.15 -23.63
N ASN A 168 -1.51 10.16 -24.29
CA ASN A 168 -0.32 10.83 -23.79
C ASN A 168 -0.48 12.35 -23.75
N GLU A 169 -1.06 12.96 -24.79
CA GLU A 169 -1.39 14.39 -24.82
C GLU A 169 -2.29 14.77 -23.64
N ALA A 170 -3.37 14.04 -23.43
CA ALA A 170 -4.32 14.27 -22.34
C ALA A 170 -3.67 14.04 -20.97
N LEU A 171 -2.78 13.05 -20.84
CA LEU A 171 -2.04 12.80 -19.61
C LEU A 171 -1.13 13.98 -19.26
N LEU A 172 -0.37 14.50 -20.22
CA LEU A 172 0.53 15.64 -20.01
C LEU A 172 -0.25 16.91 -19.67
N ALA A 173 -1.32 17.20 -20.41
CA ALA A 173 -2.18 18.37 -20.17
C ALA A 173 -2.94 18.29 -18.82
N GLY A 174 -3.24 17.08 -18.34
CA GLY A 174 -3.94 16.85 -17.07
C GLY A 174 -3.05 16.81 -15.83
N ARG A 175 -1.71 16.83 -15.99
CA ARG A 175 -0.75 16.80 -14.89
C ARG A 175 -0.67 18.14 -14.17
N THR A 176 -0.49 18.08 -12.86
CA THR A 176 -0.10 19.19 -12.01
C THR A 176 1.42 19.19 -11.89
N ALA A 177 2.05 20.32 -12.22
CA ALA A 177 3.50 20.50 -12.13
C ALA A 177 3.88 21.14 -10.79
N VAL A 178 4.72 20.48 -10.00
CA VAL A 178 5.18 20.94 -8.69
C VAL A 178 6.69 21.13 -8.72
N LEU A 179 7.16 22.36 -8.46
CA LEU A 179 8.59 22.65 -8.34
C LEU A 179 9.00 22.50 -6.87
N PHE A 180 9.99 21.66 -6.59
CA PHE A 180 10.58 21.54 -5.25
C PHE A 180 11.89 22.35 -5.18
N ARG A 181 12.02 23.17 -4.13
CA ARG A 181 13.19 24.02 -3.91
C ARG A 181 13.70 23.93 -2.47
N LEU A 182 15.01 24.01 -2.32
CA LEU A 182 15.67 24.23 -1.03
C LEU A 182 15.96 25.73 -0.87
N LYS A 183 15.67 26.26 0.33
CA LYS A 183 16.10 27.60 0.77
C LYS A 183 16.93 27.48 2.04
N ASN A 184 18.17 27.94 1.99
CA ASN A 184 18.96 28.10 3.20
C ASN A 184 18.55 29.42 3.90
N ARG A 185 18.01 29.29 5.12
CA ARG A 185 17.70 30.42 6.03
C ARG A 185 18.59 30.43 7.26
N THR A 186 19.57 29.52 7.34
CA THR A 186 20.55 29.53 8.41
C THR A 186 21.55 30.67 8.19
N GLU A 187 22.17 31.16 9.25
CA GLU A 187 23.30 32.09 9.16
C GLU A 187 24.60 31.39 8.75
N LEU A 188 24.58 30.09 8.60
CA LEU A 188 25.76 29.28 8.28
C LEU A 188 25.98 29.24 6.75
N ILE A 189 27.25 29.37 6.37
CA ILE A 189 27.68 29.05 5.00
C ILE A 189 27.66 27.53 4.88
N ILE A 190 26.70 27.02 4.16
CA ILE A 190 26.56 25.59 3.91
C ILE A 190 27.45 25.23 2.72
N PRO A 191 28.31 24.20 2.84
CA PRO A 191 29.10 23.71 1.71
C PRO A 191 28.18 23.33 0.52
N GLU A 192 28.57 23.66 -0.71
CA GLU A 192 27.82 23.29 -1.93
C GLU A 192 27.47 21.79 -1.98
N GLY A 193 28.35 20.94 -1.45
CA GLY A 193 28.11 19.50 -1.32
C GLY A 193 26.91 19.15 -0.46
N PHE A 194 26.64 19.90 0.60
CA PHE A 194 25.52 19.64 1.52
C PHE A 194 24.15 19.93 0.86
N GLU A 195 24.02 21.08 0.16
CA GLU A 195 22.80 21.38 -0.60
C GLU A 195 22.54 20.34 -1.67
N ARG A 196 23.59 19.93 -2.38
CA ARG A 196 23.52 18.90 -3.41
C ARG A 196 23.10 17.55 -2.84
N GLU A 197 23.61 17.17 -1.67
CA GLU A 197 23.19 15.93 -0.99
C GLU A 197 21.75 15.98 -0.52
N LEU A 198 21.29 17.09 0.02
CA LEU A 198 19.87 17.27 0.37
C LEU A 198 18.95 17.22 -0.86
N LEU A 199 19.37 17.81 -1.99
CA LEU A 199 18.63 17.81 -3.26
C LEU A 199 18.77 16.51 -4.06
N ARG A 200 19.71 15.62 -3.72
CA ARG A 200 19.78 14.24 -4.25
C ARG A 200 18.58 13.37 -3.90
N MET A 201 17.48 14.01 -3.51
CA MET A 201 16.20 13.31 -3.45
C MET A 201 15.78 12.92 -4.86
N THR A 202 15.68 11.63 -5.14
CA THR A 202 14.89 11.19 -6.27
C THR A 202 13.43 11.56 -5.99
N VAL A 203 12.90 12.51 -6.75
CA VAL A 203 11.47 12.87 -6.67
C VAL A 203 10.59 11.90 -7.47
N ASP A 204 11.20 10.94 -8.15
CA ASP A 204 10.50 9.97 -9.00
C ASP A 204 9.48 9.13 -8.19
N ASP A 205 9.79 8.82 -6.93
CA ASP A 205 8.89 8.13 -6.02
C ASP A 205 7.76 9.01 -5.46
N LEU A 206 7.82 10.32 -5.67
CA LEU A 206 6.74 11.27 -5.38
C LEU A 206 5.79 11.45 -6.57
N ASN A 207 6.26 11.17 -7.80
CA ASN A 207 5.46 11.30 -8.99
C ASN A 207 4.25 10.37 -8.96
N ARG A 208 3.12 10.88 -9.40
CA ARG A 208 1.87 10.15 -9.54
C ARG A 208 1.28 10.42 -10.92
N LYS A 209 0.28 9.68 -11.32
CA LYS A 209 -0.38 9.85 -12.62
C LYS A 209 -0.65 11.33 -12.94
N TRP A 210 -1.19 12.08 -11.97
CA TRP A 210 -1.63 13.45 -12.16
C TRP A 210 -0.76 14.52 -11.50
N VAL A 211 0.36 14.14 -10.87
CA VAL A 211 1.28 15.07 -10.21
C VAL A 211 2.71 14.73 -10.60
N GLN A 212 3.40 15.70 -11.14
CA GLN A 212 4.80 15.60 -11.54
C GLN A 212 5.64 16.59 -10.73
N PHE A 213 6.65 16.07 -10.01
CA PHE A 213 7.60 16.88 -9.25
C PHE A 213 8.86 17.15 -10.06
N TYR A 214 9.40 18.37 -9.93
CA TYR A 214 10.62 18.84 -10.56
C TYR A 214 11.56 19.41 -9.50
N LEU A 215 12.85 19.04 -9.54
CA LEU A 215 13.89 19.63 -8.68
C LEU A 215 14.55 20.85 -9.33
N ASN A 216 14.60 20.87 -10.65
CA ASN A 216 15.18 21.96 -11.42
C ASN A 216 14.11 22.61 -12.29
N GLU A 217 14.21 23.94 -12.41
CA GLU A 217 13.36 24.65 -13.35
C GLU A 217 13.63 24.22 -14.78
N GLN A 218 12.56 23.88 -15.48
CA GLN A 218 12.63 23.57 -16.91
C GLN A 218 12.36 24.84 -17.71
N PRO A 219 13.09 25.07 -18.82
CA PRO A 219 12.83 26.24 -19.66
C PRO A 219 11.37 26.25 -20.13
N ASN A 220 10.71 27.40 -20.00
CA ASN A 220 9.31 27.61 -20.40
C ASN A 220 8.26 26.77 -19.68
N ALA A 221 8.61 26.03 -18.59
CA ALA A 221 7.64 25.30 -17.80
C ALA A 221 6.83 26.23 -16.90
N VAL A 222 5.52 26.03 -16.87
CA VAL A 222 4.62 26.66 -15.91
C VAL A 222 4.37 25.67 -14.77
N TYR A 223 4.68 26.12 -13.56
CA TYR A 223 4.42 25.32 -12.35
C TYR A 223 3.15 25.78 -11.70
N ASP A 224 2.38 24.84 -11.18
CA ASP A 224 1.13 25.10 -10.46
C ASP A 224 1.39 25.36 -8.98
N TYR A 225 2.37 24.64 -8.44
CA TYR A 225 2.77 24.74 -7.03
C TYR A 225 4.28 24.79 -6.90
N VAL A 226 4.73 25.44 -5.83
CA VAL A 226 6.13 25.41 -5.40
C VAL A 226 6.19 24.94 -3.97
N VAL A 227 6.99 23.91 -3.73
CA VAL A 227 7.28 23.38 -2.40
C VAL A 227 8.68 23.85 -2.00
N TYR A 228 8.77 24.62 -0.93
CA TYR A 228 10.05 25.03 -0.35
C TYR A 228 10.36 24.16 0.86
N PHE A 229 11.54 23.58 0.90
CA PHE A 229 12.14 23.21 2.17
C PHE A 229 13.03 24.36 2.64
N ASN A 230 12.64 25.06 3.70
CA ASN A 230 13.44 26.09 4.32
C ASN A 230 14.28 25.45 5.41
N LEU A 231 15.59 25.39 5.20
CA LEU A 231 16.55 24.97 6.21
C LEU A 231 16.75 26.15 7.20
N GLU A 232 16.38 25.96 8.45
CA GLU A 232 16.34 27.05 9.44
C GLU A 232 17.44 26.92 10.48
N ASN A 233 17.79 25.71 10.89
CA ASN A 233 18.78 25.53 11.95
C ASN A 233 19.56 24.22 11.83
N ILE A 234 20.86 24.30 12.14
CA ILE A 234 21.76 23.16 12.29
C ILE A 234 22.46 23.31 13.63
N VAL A 235 22.24 22.37 14.54
CA VAL A 235 22.84 22.38 15.87
C VAL A 235 23.64 21.10 16.07
N VAL A 236 24.90 21.24 16.49
CA VAL A 236 25.73 20.11 16.88
C VAL A 236 26.00 20.19 18.38
N SER A 237 25.75 19.10 19.09
CA SER A 237 26.06 19.04 20.53
C SER A 237 27.56 19.00 20.76
N PRO A 238 28.06 19.50 21.91
CA PRO A 238 29.43 19.24 22.32
C PRO A 238 29.64 17.73 22.49
N GLU A 239 30.92 17.33 22.42
CA GLU A 239 31.35 15.99 22.76
C GLU A 239 31.17 15.75 24.26
N LYS A 240 30.48 14.67 24.64
CA LYS A 240 30.20 14.34 26.03
C LYS A 240 30.76 12.96 26.36
N LEU A 241 31.53 12.90 27.43
CA LEU A 241 31.99 11.67 28.07
C LEU A 241 31.30 11.52 29.42
N LYS A 242 30.63 10.40 29.63
CA LYS A 242 30.02 10.08 30.92
C LYS A 242 30.63 8.78 31.45
N ASN A 243 31.29 8.87 32.60
CA ASN A 243 31.84 7.72 33.29
C ASN A 243 30.87 7.25 34.37
N THR A 244 30.63 5.96 34.42
CA THR A 244 29.80 5.31 35.44
C THR A 244 30.57 4.15 36.02
N GLN A 245 30.67 4.11 37.34
CA GLN A 245 31.35 3.02 38.08
C GLN A 245 30.31 2.15 38.75
N TYR A 246 30.49 0.84 38.65
CA TYR A 246 29.68 -0.16 39.35
C TYR A 246 30.47 -1.44 39.54
N THR A 247 29.95 -2.35 40.38
CA THR A 247 30.59 -3.64 40.67
C THR A 247 29.69 -4.77 40.21
N ASP A 248 30.16 -5.57 39.28
CA ASP A 248 29.52 -6.83 38.90
C ASP A 248 29.89 -7.91 39.91
N THR A 249 28.92 -8.74 40.26
CA THR A 249 29.12 -9.85 41.22
C THR A 249 28.53 -11.15 40.66
N LYS A 250 29.21 -12.26 40.90
CA LYS A 250 28.74 -13.58 40.51
C LYS A 250 29.04 -14.63 41.55
N LYS A 251 28.03 -15.36 41.99
CA LYS A 251 28.24 -16.52 42.85
C LYS A 251 28.65 -17.71 42.00
N VAL A 252 29.80 -18.30 42.34
CA VAL A 252 30.30 -19.50 41.67
C VAL A 252 30.51 -20.60 42.73
N ARG A 253 30.35 -21.84 42.30
CA ARG A 253 30.60 -22.99 43.16
C ARG A 253 32.09 -23.09 43.46
N ASP A 254 32.43 -23.18 44.74
CA ASP A 254 33.80 -23.26 45.26
C ASP A 254 34.05 -24.59 46.02
N GLY A 255 33.51 -25.67 45.44
CA GLY A 255 33.63 -26.98 46.06
C GLY A 255 32.47 -27.31 47.01
N TRP A 256 32.78 -27.96 48.11
CA TRP A 256 31.82 -28.33 49.16
C TRP A 256 32.50 -28.31 50.51
N ASP A 257 31.76 -28.04 51.60
CA ASP A 257 32.14 -28.25 52.97
C ASP A 257 31.46 -29.54 53.49
N TYR A 258 32.17 -30.26 54.38
CA TYR A 258 31.56 -31.42 55.03
C TYR A 258 30.65 -30.95 56.19
N VAL A 259 29.50 -31.60 56.31
CA VAL A 259 28.68 -31.38 57.51
C VAL A 259 29.31 -32.10 58.71
N LEU A 260 29.60 -31.34 59.76
CA LEU A 260 30.22 -31.89 60.96
C LEU A 260 29.17 -32.09 62.05
N ASP A 261 29.37 -33.14 62.90
CA ASP A 261 28.58 -33.38 64.09
C ASP A 261 29.07 -32.47 65.26
N LYS A 262 28.42 -32.57 66.41
CA LYS A 262 28.77 -31.76 67.61
C LYS A 262 30.20 -32.01 68.14
N ASN A 263 30.85 -33.11 67.74
CA ASN A 263 32.20 -33.51 68.10
C ASN A 263 33.23 -33.17 67.02
N GLY A 264 32.83 -32.58 65.91
CA GLY A 264 33.72 -32.23 64.80
C GLY A 264 33.96 -33.36 63.76
N ASN A 265 33.22 -34.45 63.82
CA ASN A 265 33.36 -35.59 62.88
C ASN A 265 32.44 -35.34 61.66
N VAL A 266 32.87 -35.82 60.51
CA VAL A 266 32.05 -35.75 59.27
C VAL A 266 30.80 -36.58 59.42
N MET A 267 29.66 -35.98 59.25
CA MET A 267 28.34 -36.70 59.23
C MET A 267 28.20 -37.52 57.98
N LYS A 268 27.64 -38.72 58.17
CA LYS A 268 27.36 -39.67 57.07
C LYS A 268 25.85 -39.83 56.87
N ASP A 269 25.44 -40.07 55.62
CA ASP A 269 24.05 -40.39 55.27
C ASP A 269 23.70 -41.84 55.68
N THR A 270 22.46 -42.23 55.46
CA THR A 270 21.96 -43.60 55.78
C THR A 270 22.67 -44.70 55.00
N THR A 271 23.43 -44.38 53.96
CA THR A 271 24.17 -45.29 53.09
C THR A 271 25.68 -45.27 53.36
N GLY A 272 26.15 -44.46 54.36
CA GLY A 272 27.52 -44.38 54.77
C GLY A 272 28.40 -43.35 54.02
N ASN A 273 27.81 -42.55 53.12
CA ASN A 273 28.50 -41.49 52.38
C ASN A 273 28.57 -40.19 53.18
N ASP A 274 29.65 -39.43 52.98
CA ASP A 274 29.87 -38.14 53.65
C ASP A 274 28.84 -37.14 53.18
N ILE A 275 28.13 -36.46 54.11
CA ILE A 275 27.19 -35.39 53.81
C ILE A 275 27.98 -34.11 53.52
N LYS A 276 27.75 -33.58 52.28
CA LYS A 276 28.44 -32.39 51.75
C LYS A 276 27.43 -31.29 51.47
N ILE A 277 27.79 -30.07 51.82
CA ILE A 277 27.02 -28.86 51.44
C ILE A 277 27.83 -28.11 50.39
N GLU A 278 27.17 -27.69 49.32
CA GLU A 278 27.82 -26.89 48.29
C GLU A 278 28.31 -25.57 48.88
N LYS A 279 29.58 -25.30 48.64
CA LYS A 279 30.23 -24.05 49.01
C LYS A 279 30.26 -23.11 47.84
N TYR A 280 29.89 -21.86 48.07
CA TYR A 280 29.91 -20.82 47.07
C TYR A 280 30.82 -19.68 47.48
N LYS A 281 31.56 -19.15 46.51
CA LYS A 281 32.24 -17.88 46.64
C LYS A 281 31.64 -16.82 45.72
N THR A 282 31.65 -15.59 46.16
CA THR A 282 31.27 -14.46 45.37
C THR A 282 32.49 -13.88 44.69
N LEU A 283 32.50 -13.90 43.36
CA LEU A 283 33.47 -13.17 42.55
C LEU A 283 32.97 -11.74 42.39
N THR A 284 33.88 -10.79 42.39
CA THR A 284 33.60 -9.36 42.23
C THR A 284 34.51 -8.77 41.16
N CYS A 285 33.97 -7.82 40.40
CA CYS A 285 34.71 -7.08 39.41
C CYS A 285 34.21 -5.63 39.36
N ASP A 286 35.09 -4.69 39.60
CA ASP A 286 34.77 -3.27 39.45
C ASP A 286 34.80 -2.90 37.95
N VAL A 287 33.80 -2.21 37.51
CA VAL A 287 33.62 -1.81 36.12
C VAL A 287 33.59 -0.28 36.03
N LEU A 288 34.41 0.26 35.15
CA LEU A 288 34.35 1.66 34.73
C LEU A 288 33.80 1.68 33.30
N GLU A 289 32.54 2.04 33.17
CA GLU A 289 31.87 2.21 31.90
C GLU A 289 32.00 3.67 31.44
N THR A 290 32.39 3.86 30.18
CA THR A 290 32.44 5.18 29.54
C THR A 290 31.45 5.23 28.40
N GLN A 291 30.52 6.15 28.47
CA GLN A 291 29.61 6.51 27.38
C GLN A 291 30.14 7.74 26.66
N MET A 292 30.25 7.63 25.33
CA MET A 292 30.61 8.73 24.45
C MET A 292 29.34 9.16 23.69
N PHE A 293 29.01 10.43 23.75
CA PHE A 293 27.79 10.97 23.11
C PHE A 293 28.09 12.24 22.35
N LYS A 294 27.58 12.32 21.09
CA LYS A 294 27.55 13.52 20.27
C LYS A 294 26.34 13.43 19.33
N SER A 295 25.65 14.54 19.09
CA SER A 295 24.52 14.55 18.13
C SER A 295 24.57 15.78 17.23
N ALA A 296 23.98 15.65 16.05
CA ALA A 296 23.71 16.77 15.17
C ALA A 296 22.22 16.75 14.80
N ARG A 297 21.57 17.91 14.95
CA ARG A 297 20.17 18.13 14.62
C ARG A 297 20.05 19.15 13.49
N VAL A 298 19.27 18.79 12.46
CA VAL A 298 18.92 19.65 11.33
C VAL A 298 17.41 19.88 11.36
N SER A 299 16.97 21.12 11.28
CA SER A 299 15.55 21.48 11.34
C SER A 299 15.17 22.57 10.33
N GLY A 300 13.91 22.59 9.96
CA GLY A 300 13.34 23.55 9.04
C GLY A 300 11.84 23.38 8.84
N THR A 301 11.29 24.05 7.82
CA THR A 301 9.88 23.97 7.44
C THR A 301 9.73 23.51 5.99
N VAL A 302 8.68 22.72 5.72
CA VAL A 302 8.22 22.46 4.36
C VAL A 302 6.98 23.30 4.10
N ASP A 303 7.10 24.26 3.19
CA ASP A 303 6.08 25.21 2.85
C ASP A 303 5.57 24.98 1.44
N PHE A 304 4.26 24.94 1.25
CA PHE A 304 3.59 24.75 -0.03
C PHE A 304 2.96 26.05 -0.48
N PHE A 305 3.25 26.47 -1.68
CA PHE A 305 2.71 27.68 -2.28
C PHE A 305 1.99 27.36 -3.59
N GLU A 306 0.87 28.02 -3.82
CA GLU A 306 0.29 28.10 -5.15
C GLU A 306 1.15 29.06 -6.00
N ALA A 307 1.59 28.62 -7.17
CA ALA A 307 2.57 29.39 -7.95
C ALA A 307 1.96 30.68 -8.53
N THR A 308 0.67 30.67 -8.86
CA THR A 308 -0.05 31.80 -9.48
C THR A 308 -0.32 32.91 -8.47
N THR A 309 -0.94 32.58 -7.34
CA THR A 309 -1.34 33.54 -6.29
C THR A 309 -0.21 33.86 -5.33
N LYS A 310 0.81 33.00 -5.26
CA LYS A 310 1.90 33.01 -4.27
C LYS A 310 1.42 32.86 -2.84
N GLU A 311 0.20 32.38 -2.64
CA GLU A 311 -0.35 32.10 -1.32
C GLU A 311 0.24 30.80 -0.73
N MET A 312 0.55 30.85 0.55
CA MET A 312 0.95 29.67 1.30
C MET A 312 -0.29 28.85 1.65
N ILE A 313 -0.38 27.63 1.11
CA ILE A 313 -1.50 26.72 1.35
C ILE A 313 -1.25 25.76 2.50
N PHE A 314 0.02 25.56 2.86
CA PHE A 314 0.39 24.64 3.94
C PHE A 314 1.83 24.89 4.39
N SER A 315 2.10 24.71 5.69
CA SER A 315 3.43 24.74 6.28
C SER A 315 3.53 23.69 7.37
N GLN A 316 4.66 22.97 7.41
CA GLN A 316 4.92 21.96 8.43
C GLN A 316 6.37 22.01 8.87
N PRO A 317 6.65 22.26 10.17
CA PRO A 317 8.00 22.13 10.73
C PRO A 317 8.41 20.66 10.81
N LEU A 318 9.69 20.41 10.60
CA LEU A 318 10.30 19.08 10.74
C LEU A 318 11.76 19.19 11.15
N PHE A 319 12.26 18.12 11.74
CA PHE A 319 13.64 17.99 12.11
C PHE A 319 14.09 16.54 11.99
N SER A 320 15.39 16.35 11.96
CA SER A 320 16.05 15.06 12.14
C SER A 320 17.27 15.20 13.04
N GLU A 321 17.66 14.11 13.65
CA GLU A 321 18.83 14.07 14.52
C GLU A 321 19.63 12.80 14.25
N ALA A 322 20.93 12.96 14.03
CA ALA A 322 21.89 11.89 14.02
C ALA A 322 22.60 11.84 15.35
N VAL A 323 22.69 10.66 15.96
CA VAL A 323 23.26 10.47 17.29
C VAL A 323 24.40 9.47 17.20
N PHE A 324 25.58 9.92 17.62
CA PHE A 324 26.70 9.06 17.95
C PHE A 324 26.61 8.70 19.43
N ASN A 325 26.50 7.42 19.75
CA ASN A 325 26.45 6.89 21.11
C ASN A 325 27.25 5.60 21.13
N HIS A 326 28.41 5.69 21.77
CA HIS A 326 29.36 4.59 21.88
C HIS A 326 29.69 4.29 23.35
N PHE A 327 29.78 3.01 23.69
CA PHE A 327 30.09 2.55 25.03
C PHE A 327 31.33 1.66 24.99
N TYR A 328 32.20 1.85 25.95
CA TYR A 328 33.27 0.91 26.22
C TYR A 328 33.47 0.78 27.74
N ALA A 329 34.07 -0.30 28.18
CA ALA A 329 34.30 -0.53 29.58
C ALA A 329 35.76 -0.95 29.87
N GLN A 330 36.22 -0.61 31.06
CA GLN A 330 37.46 -1.11 31.68
C GLN A 330 37.08 -1.81 32.97
N ILE A 331 37.80 -2.89 33.30
CA ILE A 331 37.51 -3.68 34.51
C ILE A 331 38.73 -3.82 35.38
N ARG A 332 38.47 -3.97 36.70
CA ARG A 332 39.44 -4.33 37.70
C ARG A 332 38.89 -5.39 38.62
N GLY A 333 39.44 -6.58 38.61
CA GLY A 333 38.99 -7.72 39.42
C GLY A 333 38.86 -9.00 38.59
N ASP A 334 37.94 -9.87 39.00
CA ASP A 334 37.78 -11.18 38.36
C ASP A 334 36.85 -11.08 37.13
N ILE A 335 37.39 -11.32 35.94
CA ILE A 335 36.64 -11.28 34.68
C ILE A 335 35.44 -12.26 34.64
N HIS A 336 35.48 -13.33 35.47
CA HIS A 336 34.36 -14.27 35.52
C HIS A 336 33.15 -13.72 36.30
N ALA A 337 33.31 -12.60 36.99
CA ALA A 337 32.24 -11.94 37.74
C ALA A 337 31.38 -11.03 36.88
N ILE A 338 31.86 -10.61 35.69
CA ILE A 338 31.17 -9.62 34.85
C ILE A 338 29.90 -10.17 34.20
N SER A 339 28.90 -9.30 34.04
CA SER A 339 27.66 -9.57 33.32
C SER A 339 27.89 -9.67 31.82
N GLU A 340 26.93 -10.25 31.07
CA GLU A 340 27.01 -10.29 29.61
C GLU A 340 27.01 -8.87 29.00
N GLN A 341 26.26 -7.94 29.57
CA GLN A 341 26.25 -6.54 29.14
C GLN A 341 27.60 -5.87 29.29
N THR A 342 28.28 -6.15 30.43
CA THR A 342 29.64 -5.65 30.66
C THR A 342 30.64 -6.28 29.68
N LYS A 343 30.50 -7.55 29.37
CA LYS A 343 31.38 -8.21 28.37
C LYS A 343 31.25 -7.56 26.98
N GLU A 344 30.04 -7.25 26.52
CA GLU A 344 29.83 -6.55 25.24
C GLU A 344 30.59 -5.22 25.23
N LYS A 345 30.47 -4.42 26.30
CA LYS A 345 31.14 -3.13 26.42
C LYS A 345 32.66 -3.26 26.56
N LEU A 346 33.13 -4.31 27.23
CA LEU A 346 34.57 -4.59 27.37
C LEU A 346 35.22 -4.93 26.01
N ASN A 347 34.47 -5.56 25.10
CA ASN A 347 34.93 -5.89 23.74
C ASN A 347 34.97 -4.66 22.82
N CYS A 348 34.33 -3.54 23.20
CA CYS A 348 34.39 -2.28 22.48
C CYS A 348 35.67 -1.53 22.81
N GLN A 349 36.37 -1.00 21.80
CA GLN A 349 37.50 -0.14 21.95
C GLN A 349 37.07 1.34 21.96
N PRO A 350 37.82 2.23 22.67
CA PRO A 350 37.66 3.66 22.52
C PRO A 350 37.86 4.05 21.04
N ILE A 351 36.93 4.79 20.46
CA ILE A 351 37.03 5.32 19.10
C ILE A 351 36.98 6.85 19.11
N PRO A 352 37.56 7.56 18.15
CA PRO A 352 37.42 9.00 18.07
C PRO A 352 35.97 9.41 17.85
N PHE A 353 35.58 10.60 18.30
CA PHE A 353 34.29 11.20 17.96
C PHE A 353 34.22 11.46 16.43
N PRO A 354 33.08 11.20 15.82
CA PRO A 354 32.91 11.53 14.41
C PRO A 354 32.98 13.07 14.20
N PRO A 355 33.51 13.52 13.04
CA PRO A 355 33.46 14.93 12.65
C PRO A 355 32.02 15.47 12.68
N SER A 356 31.86 16.75 13.02
CA SER A 356 30.54 17.40 13.06
C SER A 356 29.84 17.36 11.70
N GLU A 357 30.61 17.53 10.64
CA GLU A 357 30.12 17.47 9.25
C GLU A 357 29.51 16.11 8.90
N GLU A 358 30.11 15.03 9.37
CA GLU A 358 29.60 13.68 9.13
C GLU A 358 28.23 13.48 9.81
N LEU A 359 28.08 13.88 11.06
CA LEU A 359 26.81 13.80 11.78
C LEU A 359 25.73 14.71 11.14
N ILE A 360 26.12 15.89 10.66
CA ILE A 360 25.21 16.78 9.95
C ILE A 360 24.71 16.12 8.64
N LEU A 361 25.59 15.47 7.88
CA LEU A 361 25.20 14.75 6.66
C LEU A 361 24.29 13.57 6.98
N GLN A 362 24.56 12.80 8.03
CA GLN A 362 23.69 11.72 8.48
C GLN A 362 22.31 12.25 8.90
N ALA A 363 22.26 13.37 9.63
CA ALA A 363 20.99 14.01 9.98
C ALA A 363 20.25 14.51 8.73
N ALA A 364 20.95 15.07 7.73
CA ALA A 364 20.36 15.49 6.48
C ALA A 364 19.77 14.32 5.67
N ASP A 365 20.42 13.18 5.65
CA ASP A 365 19.90 11.98 5.01
C ASP A 365 18.59 11.50 5.64
N LEU A 366 18.53 11.49 6.97
CA LEU A 366 17.27 11.19 7.68
C LEU A 366 16.18 12.21 7.38
N LEU A 367 16.55 13.49 7.23
CA LEU A 367 15.62 14.56 6.92
C LEU A 367 14.97 14.41 5.54
N LYS A 368 15.71 13.92 4.54
CA LYS A 368 15.18 13.63 3.20
C LYS A 368 13.94 12.73 3.25
N PHE A 369 13.98 11.66 4.04
CA PHE A 369 12.83 10.77 4.19
C PHE A 369 11.62 11.48 4.82
N ARG A 370 11.85 12.32 5.82
CA ARG A 370 10.78 13.09 6.47
C ARG A 370 10.16 14.12 5.54
N ILE A 371 10.98 14.84 4.75
CA ILE A 371 10.50 15.79 3.72
C ILE A 371 9.62 15.05 2.71
N LYS A 372 10.10 13.91 2.18
CA LYS A 372 9.32 13.08 1.25
C LYS A 372 8.01 12.62 1.84
N ASP A 373 7.99 12.21 3.09
CA ASP A 373 6.77 11.77 3.78
C ASP A 373 5.75 12.90 3.91
N VAL A 374 6.20 14.11 4.31
CA VAL A 374 5.35 15.30 4.37
C VAL A 374 4.76 15.64 3.00
N VAL A 375 5.58 15.64 1.95
CA VAL A 375 5.13 15.94 0.59
C VAL A 375 4.14 14.86 0.10
N LYS A 376 4.44 13.60 0.34
CA LYS A 376 3.60 12.46 -0.07
C LYS A 376 2.24 12.46 0.63
N THR A 377 2.21 12.72 1.93
CA THR A 377 0.99 12.74 2.75
C THR A 377 0.09 13.92 2.35
N ASN A 378 0.68 15.04 1.97
CA ASN A 378 -0.05 16.25 1.55
C ASN A 378 -0.24 16.36 0.03
N ALA A 379 0.13 15.34 -0.75
CA ALA A 379 0.02 15.35 -2.22
C ALA A 379 -1.42 15.55 -2.73
N THR A 380 -2.44 15.25 -1.93
CA THR A 380 -3.86 15.50 -2.26
C THR A 380 -4.20 16.99 -2.36
N ARG A 381 -3.35 17.88 -1.83
CA ARG A 381 -3.53 19.34 -1.93
C ARG A 381 -3.18 19.89 -3.32
N PHE A 382 -2.56 19.07 -4.17
CA PHE A 382 -2.16 19.44 -5.54
C PHE A 382 -3.20 19.05 -6.61
N TYR A 383 -4.42 18.70 -6.21
CA TYR A 383 -5.48 18.30 -7.14
C TYR A 383 -6.49 19.38 -7.38
#